data_e2d908cc9fe589ce96ee196aad4b83e0
#
_entry.id   e2d908cc9fe589ce96ee196aad4b83e0
#
_cell.length_a   1.000
_cell.length_b   1.000
_cell.length_c   1.000
_cell.angle_alpha   90.00
_cell.angle_beta   90.00
_cell.angle_gamma   90.00
#
_symmetry.space_group_name_H-M   'P 1'
#
loop_
_entity.id
_entity.type
_entity.pdbx_description
1 polymer ?
#
loop_
_entity_poly.entity_id
_entity_poly.type
_entity_poly.pdbx_seq_one_letter_code
_entity_poly.pdbx_strand_id
1 'polypeptide(L)'
;GATLVHSKRPHEDVNKEVIKALNEFETKFLIPSKNRRKNLIKRYKNNEIKKEQLPRDVLTVLLMNEDKIELNDELIKREIAFYLQAGSHSTANSVTHALHEIYKWSENNPKGIKKIKNDPLFLQRCVHESMRLHPASPVAWRKSECPVNLEKNINMKKNDLIIMDLHEANQDKTIFGPDSHIFNPYREVPKNQFLWGLTFGIGLHMCFGRDLDGGLVPDEKTDP
;
A
#
# COMPACT_ATOMS: atom_id res chain seq x y z
N GLY A 1 8.84 -4.68 12.98
CA GLY A 1 7.46 -4.66 12.49
C GLY A 1 6.62 -5.77 13.11
N ALA A 2 5.89 -6.51 12.31
CA ALA A 2 5.00 -7.59 12.78
C ALA A 2 5.69 -8.62 13.69
N THR A 3 6.96 -8.91 13.44
CA THR A 3 7.74 -9.85 14.26
C THR A 3 7.90 -9.39 15.71
N LEU A 4 8.04 -8.09 15.96
CA LEU A 4 8.14 -7.53 17.32
C LEU A 4 6.79 -7.54 18.06
N VAL A 5 5.71 -7.24 17.35
CA VAL A 5 4.38 -7.07 17.97
C VAL A 5 3.69 -8.41 18.26
N HIS A 6 3.90 -9.42 17.40
CA HIS A 6 3.21 -10.72 17.48
C HIS A 6 4.10 -11.88 17.92
N SER A 7 5.38 -11.62 18.19
CA SER A 7 6.30 -12.67 18.64
C SER A 7 6.02 -13.07 20.10
N LYS A 8 5.93 -14.38 20.34
CA LYS A 8 5.91 -14.95 21.70
C LYS A 8 7.32 -15.06 22.31
N ARG A 9 8.36 -14.68 21.55
CA ARG A 9 9.76 -14.71 21.97
C ARG A 9 10.09 -13.49 22.85
N PRO A 10 11.11 -13.55 23.72
CA PRO A 10 11.57 -12.39 24.48
C PRO A 10 11.89 -11.21 23.57
N HIS A 11 11.40 -10.02 23.90
CA HIS A 11 11.59 -8.80 23.12
C HIS A 11 13.08 -8.49 22.87
N GLU A 12 13.94 -8.79 23.82
CA GLU A 12 15.38 -8.55 23.71
C GLU A 12 16.02 -9.37 22.57
N ASP A 13 15.66 -10.65 22.45
CA ASP A 13 16.20 -11.53 21.41
C ASP A 13 15.71 -11.11 20.02
N VAL A 14 14.43 -10.75 19.93
CA VAL A 14 13.85 -10.24 18.67
C VAL A 14 14.50 -8.92 18.27
N ASN A 15 14.77 -8.03 19.24
CA ASN A 15 15.47 -6.77 18.98
C ASN A 15 16.89 -7.00 18.46
N LYS A 16 17.65 -7.92 19.03
CA LYS A 16 19.01 -8.27 18.54
C LYS A 16 18.98 -8.73 17.08
N GLU A 17 18.01 -9.59 16.73
CA GLU A 17 17.85 -10.04 15.33
C GLU A 17 17.46 -8.91 14.38
N VAL A 18 16.55 -8.03 14.81
CA VAL A 18 16.13 -6.87 14.01
C VAL A 18 17.30 -5.92 13.77
N ILE A 19 18.09 -5.62 14.81
CA ILE A 19 19.29 -4.77 14.69
C ILE A 19 20.29 -5.40 13.73
N LYS A 20 20.55 -6.72 13.86
CA LYS A 20 21.43 -7.44 12.95
C LYS A 20 20.94 -7.35 11.50
N ALA A 21 19.65 -7.60 11.26
CA ALA A 21 19.06 -7.52 9.94
C ALA A 21 19.12 -6.10 9.34
N LEU A 22 18.89 -5.05 10.15
CA LEU A 22 19.03 -3.67 9.72
C LEU A 22 20.48 -3.32 9.37
N ASN A 23 21.47 -3.79 10.13
CA ASN A 23 22.88 -3.57 9.81
C ASN A 23 23.28 -4.29 8.52
N GLU A 24 22.79 -5.51 8.30
CA GLU A 24 23.02 -6.22 7.05
C GLU A 24 22.36 -5.54 5.85
N PHE A 25 21.13 -5.07 6.03
CA PHE A 25 20.43 -4.28 5.03
C PHE A 25 21.19 -2.99 4.70
N GLU A 26 21.66 -2.27 5.72
CA GLU A 26 22.43 -1.04 5.53
C GLU A 26 23.71 -1.29 4.74
N THR A 27 24.50 -2.26 5.18
CA THR A 27 25.83 -2.51 4.58
C THR A 27 25.75 -3.16 3.20
N LYS A 28 24.87 -4.14 3.02
CA LYS A 28 24.78 -4.92 1.77
C LYS A 28 23.93 -4.25 0.69
N PHE A 29 22.97 -3.43 1.08
CA PHE A 29 22.00 -2.85 0.14
C PHE A 29 21.98 -1.33 0.15
N LEU A 30 21.73 -0.68 1.30
CA LEU A 30 21.47 0.75 1.35
C LEU A 30 22.70 1.58 0.97
N ILE A 31 23.85 1.34 1.60
CA ILE A 31 25.09 2.09 1.33
C ILE A 31 25.49 1.98 -0.14
N PRO A 32 25.61 0.78 -0.74
CA PRO A 32 25.92 0.66 -2.16
C PRO A 32 24.91 1.35 -3.07
N SER A 33 23.62 1.23 -2.76
CA SER A 33 22.55 1.88 -3.53
C SER A 33 22.61 3.39 -3.43
N LYS A 34 22.79 3.93 -2.23
CA LYS A 34 22.96 5.36 -1.96
C LYS A 34 24.16 5.95 -2.74
N ASN A 35 25.31 5.27 -2.71
CA ASN A 35 26.51 5.71 -3.42
C ASN A 35 26.27 5.76 -4.95
N ARG A 36 25.61 4.75 -5.51
CA ARG A 36 25.22 4.76 -6.93
C ARG A 36 24.28 5.93 -7.25
N ARG A 37 23.27 6.18 -6.42
CA ARG A 37 22.31 7.29 -6.62
C ARG A 37 22.98 8.65 -6.50
N LYS A 38 23.83 8.86 -5.48
CA LYS A 38 24.57 10.11 -5.31
C LYS A 38 25.47 10.40 -6.52
N ASN A 39 26.13 9.41 -7.09
CA ASN A 39 26.90 9.57 -8.31
C ASN A 39 26.03 10.01 -9.50
N LEU A 40 24.90 9.35 -9.73
CA LEU A 40 23.97 9.70 -10.81
C LEU A 40 23.38 11.10 -10.61
N ILE A 41 23.00 11.47 -9.40
CA ILE A 41 22.47 12.81 -9.06
C ILE A 41 23.54 13.86 -9.32
N LYS A 42 24.82 13.61 -8.96
CA LYS A 42 25.94 14.52 -9.24
C LYS A 42 26.10 14.72 -10.75
N ARG A 43 26.09 13.64 -11.54
CA ARG A 43 26.17 13.71 -13.00
C ARG A 43 25.00 14.48 -13.62
N TYR A 44 23.80 14.29 -13.10
CA TYR A 44 22.62 15.06 -13.51
C TYR A 44 22.77 16.56 -13.18
N LYS A 45 23.22 16.91 -11.96
CA LYS A 45 23.47 18.31 -11.55
C LYS A 45 24.55 18.98 -12.42
N ASN A 46 25.50 18.19 -12.95
CA ASN A 46 26.55 18.65 -13.87
C ASN A 46 26.12 18.67 -15.35
N ASN A 47 24.85 18.40 -15.66
CA ASN A 47 24.32 18.26 -17.03
C ASN A 47 25.00 17.15 -17.88
N GLU A 48 25.62 16.15 -17.26
CA GLU A 48 26.24 15.00 -17.94
C GLU A 48 25.21 13.94 -18.36
N ILE A 49 24.08 13.88 -17.66
CA ILE A 49 22.97 12.98 -17.94
C ILE A 49 21.64 13.73 -17.84
N LYS A 50 20.60 13.22 -18.53
CA LYS A 50 19.25 13.77 -18.48
C LYS A 50 18.48 13.22 -17.27
N LYS A 51 17.40 13.91 -16.87
CA LYS A 51 16.52 13.53 -15.75
C LYS A 51 15.92 12.14 -15.91
N GLU A 52 15.57 11.75 -17.13
CA GLU A 52 14.99 10.44 -17.47
C GLU A 52 15.98 9.27 -17.27
N GLN A 53 17.25 9.57 -17.10
CA GLN A 53 18.30 8.59 -16.79
C GLN A 53 18.49 8.38 -15.28
N LEU A 54 17.85 9.19 -14.45
CA LEU A 54 17.79 8.96 -13.01
C LEU A 54 16.78 7.85 -12.70
N PRO A 55 17.08 6.94 -11.76
CA PRO A 55 16.13 5.97 -11.29
C PRO A 55 14.89 6.65 -10.67
N ARG A 56 13.71 6.20 -11.06
CA ARG A 56 12.44 6.65 -10.51
C ARG A 56 12.10 5.84 -9.25
N ASP A 57 12.86 6.04 -8.19
CA ASP A 57 12.68 5.35 -6.91
C ASP A 57 12.72 6.31 -5.71
N VAL A 58 12.20 5.85 -4.58
CA VAL A 58 12.10 6.62 -3.33
C VAL A 58 13.46 7.11 -2.87
N LEU A 59 14.50 6.28 -2.97
CA LEU A 59 15.84 6.65 -2.52
C LEU A 59 16.40 7.83 -3.34
N THR A 60 16.19 7.83 -4.65
CA THR A 60 16.57 8.96 -5.52
C THR A 60 15.84 10.23 -5.12
N VAL A 61 14.53 10.15 -4.87
CA VAL A 61 13.73 11.31 -4.45
C VAL A 61 14.20 11.85 -3.10
N LEU A 62 14.45 11.00 -2.11
CA LEU A 62 14.97 11.41 -0.81
C LEU A 62 16.32 12.11 -0.94
N LEU A 63 17.27 11.52 -1.68
CA LEU A 63 18.60 12.09 -1.87
C LEU A 63 18.60 13.39 -2.69
N MET A 64 17.67 13.58 -3.61
CA MET A 64 17.52 14.85 -4.34
C MET A 64 16.95 15.98 -3.49
N ASN A 65 16.32 15.66 -2.37
CA ASN A 65 15.70 16.62 -1.47
C ASN A 65 16.34 16.64 -0.06
N GLU A 66 17.51 15.99 0.11
CA GLU A 66 18.17 15.93 1.43
C GLU A 66 18.48 17.31 2.02
N ASP A 67 18.71 18.32 1.16
CA ASP A 67 18.97 19.71 1.58
C ASP A 67 17.70 20.49 1.95
N LYS A 68 16.52 20.04 1.52
CA LYS A 68 15.24 20.72 1.76
C LYS A 68 14.51 20.22 3.00
N ILE A 69 14.77 19.00 3.35
CA ILE A 69 14.15 18.31 4.49
C ILE A 69 15.33 17.73 5.26
N GLU A 70 15.64 18.16 6.46
CA GLU A 70 16.78 17.69 7.27
C GLU A 70 16.84 16.16 7.39
N LEU A 71 17.10 15.49 6.26
CA LEU A 71 17.19 14.04 6.13
C LEU A 71 18.61 13.59 6.46
N ASN A 72 18.80 13.08 7.68
CA ASN A 72 20.04 12.38 8.02
C ASN A 72 20.02 10.91 7.54
N ASP A 73 21.18 10.28 7.55
CA ASP A 73 21.34 8.90 7.07
C ASP A 73 20.51 7.88 7.82
N GLU A 74 20.31 8.07 9.12
CA GLU A 74 19.48 7.19 9.94
C GLU A 74 18.00 7.29 9.54
N LEU A 75 17.50 8.49 9.26
CA LEU A 75 16.14 8.69 8.80
C LEU A 75 15.93 8.08 7.41
N ILE A 76 16.86 8.31 6.47
CA ILE A 76 16.80 7.68 5.14
C ILE A 76 16.79 6.14 5.26
N LYS A 77 17.60 5.56 6.15
CA LYS A 77 17.62 4.12 6.40
C LYS A 77 16.26 3.61 6.88
N ARG A 78 15.65 4.30 7.85
CA ARG A 78 14.33 3.94 8.37
C ARG A 78 13.24 4.05 7.32
N GLU A 79 13.24 5.11 6.54
CA GLU A 79 12.26 5.32 5.46
C GLU A 79 12.37 4.20 4.42
N ILE A 80 13.56 3.89 3.90
CA ILE A 80 13.72 2.83 2.91
C ILE A 80 13.35 1.45 3.48
N ALA A 81 13.75 1.14 4.72
CA ALA A 81 13.35 -0.09 5.38
C ALA A 81 11.83 -0.18 5.58
N PHE A 82 11.18 0.94 5.93
CA PHE A 82 9.73 1.04 6.06
C PHE A 82 9.02 0.77 4.72
N TYR A 83 9.44 1.41 3.63
CA TYR A 83 8.84 1.19 2.31
C TYR A 83 8.95 -0.27 1.85
N LEU A 84 10.12 -0.90 2.06
CA LEU A 84 10.29 -2.32 1.76
C LEU A 84 9.37 -3.22 2.59
N GLN A 85 9.24 -2.95 3.89
CA GLN A 85 8.36 -3.71 4.75
C GLN A 85 6.89 -3.50 4.40
N ALA A 86 6.46 -2.25 4.23
CA ALA A 86 5.07 -1.91 3.97
C ALA A 86 4.59 -2.45 2.62
N GLY A 87 5.43 -2.36 1.58
CA GLY A 87 5.05 -2.73 0.23
C GLY A 87 5.18 -4.21 -0.10
N SER A 88 6.09 -4.96 0.55
CA SER A 88 6.37 -6.32 0.12
C SER A 88 5.26 -7.31 0.45
N HIS A 89 4.78 -7.31 1.69
CA HIS A 89 3.81 -8.32 2.16
C HIS A 89 2.39 -8.02 1.67
N SER A 90 1.96 -6.79 1.79
CA SER A 90 0.64 -6.36 1.33
C SER A 90 0.45 -6.58 -0.17
N THR A 91 1.40 -6.13 -0.98
CA THR A 91 1.37 -6.29 -2.44
C THR A 91 1.44 -7.77 -2.86
N ALA A 92 2.27 -8.58 -2.22
CA ALA A 92 2.31 -10.03 -2.48
C ALA A 92 0.97 -10.71 -2.21
N ASN A 93 0.30 -10.35 -1.11
CA ASN A 93 -1.04 -10.86 -0.81
C ASN A 93 -2.07 -10.37 -1.83
N SER A 94 -2.08 -9.08 -2.17
CA SER A 94 -2.99 -8.52 -3.17
C SER A 94 -2.85 -9.21 -4.53
N VAL A 95 -1.61 -9.43 -5.00
CA VAL A 95 -1.35 -10.16 -6.26
C VAL A 95 -1.86 -11.60 -6.19
N THR A 96 -1.60 -12.30 -5.09
CA THR A 96 -2.03 -13.69 -4.90
C THR A 96 -3.54 -13.82 -4.93
N HIS A 97 -4.25 -12.96 -4.20
CA HIS A 97 -5.71 -12.95 -4.20
C HIS A 97 -6.29 -12.54 -5.57
N ALA A 98 -5.71 -11.53 -6.21
CA ALA A 98 -6.15 -11.10 -7.54
C ALA A 98 -6.03 -12.23 -8.57
N LEU A 99 -4.91 -12.94 -8.59
CA LEU A 99 -4.72 -14.09 -9.48
C LEU A 99 -5.72 -15.19 -9.19
N HIS A 100 -5.97 -15.50 -7.91
CA HIS A 100 -6.95 -16.51 -7.50
C HIS A 100 -8.36 -16.15 -7.98
N GLU A 101 -8.82 -14.94 -7.68
CA GLU A 101 -10.16 -14.49 -8.06
C GLU A 101 -10.35 -14.43 -9.59
N ILE A 102 -9.37 -13.87 -10.30
CA ILE A 102 -9.40 -13.80 -11.76
C ILE A 102 -9.44 -15.22 -12.38
N TYR A 103 -8.62 -16.14 -11.87
CA TYR A 103 -8.58 -17.50 -12.36
C TYR A 103 -9.94 -18.20 -12.15
N LYS A 104 -10.45 -18.19 -10.93
CA LYS A 104 -11.75 -18.78 -10.57
C LYS A 104 -12.91 -18.18 -11.39
N TRP A 105 -12.94 -16.86 -11.52
CA TRP A 105 -13.96 -16.16 -12.31
C TRP A 105 -13.88 -16.52 -13.80
N SER A 106 -12.67 -16.70 -14.32
CA SER A 106 -12.43 -16.99 -15.73
C SER A 106 -12.93 -18.37 -16.17
N GLU A 107 -13.04 -19.33 -15.26
CA GLU A 107 -13.57 -20.69 -15.56
C GLU A 107 -15.00 -20.61 -16.12
N ASN A 108 -15.81 -19.67 -15.61
CA ASN A 108 -17.18 -19.44 -16.05
C ASN A 108 -17.32 -18.24 -17.01
N ASN A 109 -16.21 -17.56 -17.34
CA ASN A 109 -16.19 -16.33 -18.15
C ASN A 109 -15.09 -16.35 -19.22
N PRO A 110 -15.11 -17.26 -20.20
CA PRO A 110 -14.03 -17.40 -21.19
C PRO A 110 -13.82 -16.15 -22.04
N LYS A 111 -14.88 -15.35 -22.29
CA LYS A 111 -14.76 -14.05 -22.96
C LYS A 111 -14.02 -13.00 -22.10
N GLY A 112 -14.09 -13.15 -20.79
CA GLY A 112 -13.40 -12.28 -19.84
C GLY A 112 -11.89 -12.38 -19.93
N ILE A 113 -11.34 -13.57 -20.15
CA ILE A 113 -9.89 -13.77 -20.33
C ILE A 113 -9.39 -12.99 -21.54
N LYS A 114 -10.15 -13.03 -22.66
CA LYS A 114 -9.79 -12.27 -23.85
C LYS A 114 -9.82 -10.77 -23.59
N LYS A 115 -10.80 -10.29 -22.80
CA LYS A 115 -10.89 -8.88 -22.42
C LYS A 115 -9.71 -8.48 -21.52
N ILE A 116 -9.36 -9.25 -20.50
CA ILE A 116 -8.20 -9.00 -19.63
C ILE A 116 -6.90 -8.86 -20.44
N LYS A 117 -6.69 -9.72 -21.44
CA LYS A 117 -5.48 -9.69 -22.28
C LYS A 117 -5.38 -8.44 -23.16
N ASN A 118 -6.51 -7.87 -23.57
CA ASN A 118 -6.58 -6.79 -24.54
C ASN A 118 -6.93 -5.42 -23.93
N ASP A 119 -7.29 -5.39 -22.65
CA ASP A 119 -7.74 -4.19 -21.95
C ASP A 119 -7.07 -4.12 -20.56
N PRO A 120 -5.95 -3.40 -20.46
CA PRO A 120 -5.24 -3.23 -19.19
C PRO A 120 -6.11 -2.57 -18.10
N LEU A 121 -7.03 -1.68 -18.47
CA LEU A 121 -7.94 -1.03 -17.51
C LEU A 121 -8.96 -2.04 -16.96
N PHE A 122 -9.38 -3.00 -17.77
CA PHE A 122 -10.23 -4.07 -17.26
C PHE A 122 -9.46 -5.02 -16.32
N LEU A 123 -8.19 -5.30 -16.60
CA LEU A 123 -7.34 -6.03 -15.66
C LEU A 123 -7.20 -5.27 -14.34
N GLN A 124 -6.97 -3.96 -14.40
CA GLN A 124 -6.93 -3.12 -13.19
C GLN A 124 -8.23 -3.19 -12.40
N ARG A 125 -9.38 -3.15 -13.05
CA ARG A 125 -10.69 -3.34 -12.38
C ARG A 125 -10.80 -4.70 -11.70
N CYS A 126 -10.31 -5.76 -12.31
CA CYS A 126 -10.26 -7.09 -11.67
C CYS A 126 -9.41 -7.06 -10.40
N VAL A 127 -8.26 -6.39 -10.43
CA VAL A 127 -7.38 -6.25 -9.26
C VAL A 127 -8.09 -5.43 -8.17
N HIS A 128 -8.72 -4.31 -8.52
CA HIS A 128 -9.45 -3.48 -7.54
C HIS A 128 -10.61 -4.23 -6.87
N GLU A 129 -11.36 -5.02 -7.62
CA GLU A 129 -12.46 -5.81 -7.07
C GLU A 129 -11.92 -6.92 -6.14
N SER A 130 -10.79 -7.53 -6.49
CA SER A 130 -10.11 -8.47 -5.60
C SER A 130 -9.64 -7.80 -4.31
N MET A 131 -9.04 -6.60 -4.39
CA MET A 131 -8.61 -5.84 -3.22
C MET A 131 -9.79 -5.47 -2.31
N ARG A 132 -10.95 -5.19 -2.88
CA ARG A 132 -12.18 -4.94 -2.10
C ARG A 132 -12.56 -6.16 -1.26
N LEU A 133 -12.58 -7.33 -1.88
CA LEU A 133 -12.93 -8.59 -1.20
C LEU A 133 -11.87 -9.07 -0.22
N HIS A 134 -10.60 -8.80 -0.52
CA HIS A 134 -9.43 -9.29 0.22
C HIS A 134 -8.49 -8.15 0.61
N PRO A 135 -8.93 -7.21 1.46
CA PRO A 135 -8.05 -6.14 1.93
C PRO A 135 -6.85 -6.72 2.67
N ALA A 136 -5.64 -6.28 2.32
CA ALA A 136 -4.41 -6.77 2.95
C ALA A 136 -4.37 -6.52 4.47
N SER A 137 -5.08 -5.49 4.93
CA SER A 137 -5.37 -5.22 6.34
C SER A 137 -6.89 -5.24 6.52
N PRO A 138 -7.48 -6.36 6.93
CA PRO A 138 -8.94 -6.49 7.03
C PRO A 138 -9.55 -5.65 8.16
N VAL A 139 -8.74 -5.22 9.11
CA VAL A 139 -9.16 -4.37 10.24
C VAL A 139 -8.22 -3.19 10.42
N ALA A 140 -8.76 -2.07 10.91
CA ALA A 140 -7.97 -0.92 11.32
C ALA A 140 -8.22 -0.61 12.80
N TRP A 141 -7.12 -0.44 13.54
CA TRP A 141 -7.14 -0.16 14.97
C TRP A 141 -7.00 1.32 15.22
N ARG A 142 -7.79 1.83 16.17
CA ARG A 142 -7.66 3.19 16.68
C ARG A 142 -7.76 3.17 18.19
N LYS A 143 -7.09 4.14 18.81
CA LYS A 143 -7.18 4.38 20.25
C LYS A 143 -7.72 5.79 20.45
N SER A 144 -8.70 5.94 21.30
CA SER A 144 -9.25 7.25 21.63
C SER A 144 -8.32 8.00 22.57
N GLU A 145 -7.92 9.21 22.21
CA GLU A 145 -7.11 10.09 23.06
C GLU A 145 -7.93 10.99 23.96
N CYS A 146 -9.22 11.14 23.67
CA CYS A 146 -10.18 11.90 24.47
C CYS A 146 -11.55 11.21 24.42
N PRO A 147 -12.49 11.54 25.32
CA PRO A 147 -13.86 11.08 25.19
C PRO A 147 -14.47 11.55 23.87
N VAL A 148 -15.06 10.62 23.11
CA VAL A 148 -15.69 10.88 21.80
C VAL A 148 -17.06 10.21 21.76
N ASN A 149 -18.03 10.92 21.23
CA ASN A 149 -19.32 10.35 20.87
C ASN A 149 -19.34 10.14 19.34
N LEU A 150 -19.32 8.89 18.91
CA LEU A 150 -19.29 8.54 17.48
C LEU A 150 -20.68 8.59 16.86
N GLU A 151 -21.69 8.08 17.58
CA GLU A 151 -23.11 8.09 17.20
C GLU A 151 -23.99 8.01 18.44
N LYS A 152 -25.31 8.09 18.23
CA LYS A 152 -26.34 8.22 19.28
C LYS A 152 -26.16 7.35 20.54
N ASN A 153 -25.41 6.25 20.48
CA ASN A 153 -25.21 5.35 21.62
C ASN A 153 -23.77 4.82 21.75
N ILE A 154 -22.82 5.31 20.95
CA ILE A 154 -21.44 4.86 20.99
C ILE A 154 -20.56 5.95 21.63
N ASN A 155 -20.51 5.92 22.97
CA ASN A 155 -19.70 6.81 23.77
C ASN A 155 -18.37 6.14 24.11
N MET A 156 -17.26 6.71 23.67
CA MET A 156 -15.93 6.25 23.96
C MET A 156 -15.28 7.08 25.05
N LYS A 157 -14.57 6.41 25.93
CA LYS A 157 -13.71 7.04 26.93
C LYS A 157 -12.29 7.19 26.36
N LYS A 158 -11.49 8.05 26.99
CA LYS A 158 -10.06 8.09 26.71
C LYS A 158 -9.44 6.70 26.91
N ASN A 159 -8.60 6.29 25.96
CA ASN A 159 -7.91 5.00 25.87
C ASN A 159 -8.76 3.81 25.41
N ASP A 160 -10.02 3.99 25.10
CA ASP A 160 -10.80 2.92 24.48
C ASP A 160 -10.23 2.55 23.12
N LEU A 161 -10.24 1.27 22.82
CA LEU A 161 -9.78 0.73 21.52
C LEU A 161 -10.98 0.55 20.60
N ILE A 162 -10.82 1.00 19.36
CA ILE A 162 -11.78 0.77 18.27
C ILE A 162 -11.14 -0.18 17.27
N ILE A 163 -11.92 -1.15 16.82
CA ILE A 163 -11.61 -1.98 15.67
C ILE A 163 -12.62 -1.62 14.58
N MET A 164 -12.14 -1.13 13.47
CA MET A 164 -12.95 -0.92 12.27
C MET A 164 -12.76 -2.13 11.37
N ASP A 165 -13.84 -2.84 11.08
CA ASP A 165 -13.84 -3.97 10.17
C ASP A 165 -13.93 -3.45 8.72
N LEU A 166 -12.79 -3.39 8.06
CA LEU A 166 -12.69 -2.91 6.67
C LEU A 166 -13.17 -3.98 5.70
N HIS A 167 -13.03 -5.27 6.06
CA HIS A 167 -13.50 -6.37 5.23
C HIS A 167 -15.03 -6.37 5.15
N GLU A 168 -15.73 -6.27 6.28
CA GLU A 168 -17.20 -6.16 6.31
C GLU A 168 -17.68 -4.87 5.63
N ALA A 169 -17.03 -3.74 5.89
CA ALA A 169 -17.38 -2.47 5.25
C ALA A 169 -17.23 -2.51 3.73
N ASN A 170 -16.25 -3.24 3.21
CA ASN A 170 -16.05 -3.45 1.77
C ASN A 170 -17.10 -4.38 1.14
N GLN A 171 -17.94 -5.02 1.95
CA GLN A 171 -19.05 -5.88 1.52
C GLN A 171 -20.42 -5.30 1.83
N ASP A 172 -20.50 -4.02 2.20
CA ASP A 172 -21.76 -3.34 2.45
C ASP A 172 -22.63 -3.35 1.19
N LYS A 173 -23.79 -4.00 1.30
CA LYS A 173 -24.76 -4.16 0.20
C LYS A 173 -25.36 -2.84 -0.26
N THR A 174 -25.40 -1.84 0.61
CA THR A 174 -25.93 -0.51 0.27
C THR A 174 -25.01 0.26 -0.68
N ILE A 175 -23.71 -0.06 -0.67
CA ILE A 175 -22.69 0.56 -1.50
C ILE A 175 -22.33 -0.34 -2.68
N PHE A 176 -22.11 -1.63 -2.44
CA PHE A 176 -21.58 -2.56 -3.42
C PHE A 176 -22.64 -3.50 -4.02
N GLY A 177 -23.93 -3.33 -3.65
CA GLY A 177 -25.04 -4.11 -4.19
C GLY A 177 -25.25 -5.47 -3.51
N PRO A 178 -26.32 -6.19 -3.89
CA PRO A 178 -26.73 -7.42 -3.23
C PRO A 178 -25.71 -8.55 -3.38
N ASP A 179 -24.87 -8.52 -4.41
CA ASP A 179 -23.78 -9.45 -4.71
C ASP A 179 -22.43 -8.99 -4.16
N SER A 180 -22.41 -8.10 -3.16
CA SER A 180 -21.20 -7.47 -2.60
C SER A 180 -20.11 -8.45 -2.14
N HIS A 181 -20.49 -9.68 -1.80
CA HIS A 181 -19.58 -10.76 -1.39
C HIS A 181 -19.02 -11.60 -2.55
N ILE A 182 -19.46 -11.32 -3.80
CA ILE A 182 -19.04 -12.06 -5.00
C ILE A 182 -18.06 -11.19 -5.80
N PHE A 183 -17.03 -11.82 -6.37
CA PHE A 183 -16.12 -11.17 -7.31
C PHE A 183 -16.82 -10.82 -8.61
N ASN A 184 -16.93 -9.53 -8.88
CA ASN A 184 -17.59 -9.00 -10.08
C ASN A 184 -16.79 -7.80 -10.64
N PRO A 185 -15.90 -8.01 -11.63
CA PRO A 185 -15.08 -6.92 -12.19
C PRO A 185 -15.91 -5.90 -13.00
N TYR A 186 -17.17 -6.18 -13.26
CA TYR A 186 -18.11 -5.23 -13.88
C TYR A 186 -18.88 -4.41 -12.85
N ARG A 187 -18.59 -4.57 -11.57
CA ARG A 187 -19.29 -3.84 -10.50
C ARG A 187 -19.21 -2.34 -10.69
N GLU A 188 -20.35 -1.69 -10.63
CA GLU A 188 -20.46 -0.25 -10.56
C GLU A 188 -20.55 0.20 -9.10
N VAL A 189 -19.92 1.30 -8.78
CA VAL A 189 -19.95 1.91 -7.46
C VAL A 189 -20.38 3.37 -7.58
N PRO A 190 -20.95 3.99 -6.54
CA PRO A 190 -21.27 5.41 -6.54
C PRO A 190 -20.04 6.27 -6.88
N LYS A 191 -20.24 7.41 -7.55
CA LYS A 191 -19.16 8.30 -8.04
C LYS A 191 -18.16 8.76 -6.96
N ASN A 192 -18.58 8.78 -5.70
CA ASN A 192 -17.76 9.18 -4.56
C ASN A 192 -17.09 7.99 -3.85
N GLN A 193 -17.17 6.79 -4.41
CA GLN A 193 -16.60 5.57 -3.87
C GLN A 193 -15.56 4.97 -4.81
N PHE A 194 -14.55 4.32 -4.22
CA PHE A 194 -13.57 3.56 -4.99
C PHE A 194 -14.00 2.10 -5.12
N LEU A 195 -13.69 1.46 -6.24
CA LEU A 195 -14.00 0.04 -6.44
C LEU A 195 -13.29 -0.85 -5.40
N TRP A 196 -12.10 -0.48 -4.94
CA TRP A 196 -11.38 -1.19 -3.86
C TRP A 196 -11.92 -0.91 -2.45
N GLY A 197 -12.97 -0.10 -2.30
CA GLY A 197 -13.56 0.27 -1.01
C GLY A 197 -12.56 0.96 -0.08
N LEU A 198 -12.45 0.48 1.15
CA LEU A 198 -11.58 1.01 2.20
C LEU A 198 -10.23 0.30 2.31
N THR A 199 -9.83 -0.50 1.33
CA THR A 199 -8.59 -1.30 1.36
C THR A 199 -7.34 -0.46 1.64
N PHE A 200 -7.27 0.73 1.11
CA PHE A 200 -6.15 1.68 1.34
C PHE A 200 -6.40 2.66 2.51
N GLY A 201 -7.49 2.49 3.25
CA GLY A 201 -7.90 3.43 4.28
C GLY A 201 -8.36 4.78 3.72
N ILE A 202 -8.69 5.70 4.62
CA ILE A 202 -9.10 7.08 4.30
C ILE A 202 -8.52 8.07 5.30
N GLY A 203 -8.53 9.35 4.93
CA GLY A 203 -8.08 10.45 5.79
C GLY A 203 -6.56 10.46 6.01
N LEU A 204 -6.12 10.92 7.18
CA LEU A 204 -4.71 11.10 7.52
C LEU A 204 -3.87 9.82 7.49
N HIS A 205 -4.51 8.66 7.63
CA HIS A 205 -3.86 7.34 7.63
C HIS A 205 -4.09 6.56 6.34
N MET A 206 -4.45 7.24 5.26
CA MET A 206 -4.56 6.62 3.94
C MET A 206 -3.19 6.10 3.49
N CYS A 207 -3.18 4.95 2.82
CA CYS A 207 -1.97 4.31 2.33
C CYS A 207 -1.20 5.21 1.34
N PHE A 208 0.08 5.46 1.61
CA PHE A 208 0.94 6.21 0.70
C PHE A 208 1.22 5.45 -0.61
N GLY A 209 1.18 4.11 -0.56
CA GLY A 209 1.39 3.26 -1.73
C GLY A 209 0.14 3.04 -2.58
N ARG A 210 -0.97 3.70 -2.30
CA ARG A 210 -2.23 3.51 -3.01
C ARG A 210 -2.08 3.62 -4.54
N ASP A 211 -1.45 4.67 -5.00
CA ASP A 211 -1.31 4.94 -6.43
C ASP A 211 -0.29 4.01 -7.09
N LEU A 212 0.62 3.43 -6.31
CA LEU A 212 1.58 2.43 -6.79
C LEU A 212 0.98 1.02 -6.83
N ASP A 213 0.28 0.62 -5.79
CA ASP A 213 -0.28 -0.74 -5.64
C ASP A 213 -1.63 -0.88 -6.38
N GLY A 214 -2.50 0.11 -6.26
CA GLY A 214 -3.79 0.16 -6.96
C GLY A 214 -3.69 0.65 -8.41
N GLY A 215 -2.59 1.28 -8.78
CA GLY A 215 -2.42 1.99 -10.04
C GLY A 215 -3.19 3.31 -10.08
N LEU A 216 -2.78 4.18 -10.98
CA LEU A 216 -3.52 5.41 -11.27
C LEU A 216 -4.79 5.05 -12.05
N VAL A 217 -5.92 5.56 -11.60
CA VAL A 217 -7.16 5.52 -12.40
C VAL A 217 -7.06 6.68 -13.37
N PRO A 218 -7.03 6.43 -14.69
CA PRO A 218 -6.97 7.51 -15.67
C PRO A 218 -8.19 8.43 -15.49
N ASP A 219 -7.91 9.70 -15.26
CA ASP A 219 -8.90 10.76 -15.37
C ASP A 219 -8.35 11.83 -16.32
N GLU A 220 -9.22 12.72 -16.80
CA GLU A 220 -8.86 13.79 -17.73
C GLU A 220 -7.78 14.76 -17.20
N LYS A 221 -7.41 14.65 -15.92
CA LYS A 221 -6.42 15.50 -15.24
C LYS A 221 -5.08 14.81 -14.98
N THR A 222 -5.05 13.48 -15.03
CA THR A 222 -3.87 12.66 -14.71
C THR A 222 -3.22 12.00 -15.91
N ASP A 223 -3.81 12.14 -17.08
CA ASP A 223 -3.19 11.70 -18.33
C ASP A 223 -2.11 12.71 -18.74
N PRO A 224 -0.81 12.29 -18.83
CA PRO A 224 0.30 13.19 -19.20
C PRO A 224 0.32 13.51 -20.69
#